data_2ea6196ba02cdbd7ac6af91a5b4b5b1a
#
_entry.id   2ea6196ba02cdbd7ac6af91a5b4b5b1a
#
_cell.length_a   1.000
_cell.length_b   1.000
_cell.length_c   1.000
_cell.angle_alpha   90.00
_cell.angle_beta   90.00
_cell.angle_gamma   90.00
#
_symmetry.space_group_name_H-M   'P 1'
#
loop_
_entity.id
_entity.type
_entity.pdbx_description
1 polymer ?
#
loop_
_entity_poly.entity_id
_entity_poly.type
_entity_poly.pdbx_seq_one_letter_code
_entity_poly.pdbx_strand_id
1 'polypeptide(L)'
;MQDLFSAKEAALSPLADRMRPRTLDEFIGQGHIVGPGRLLRRAIEADRMTSSIFYGPPGCSKTTLASIIANTTHSAFVQLNAVTSGVADVRQVIKDAQDRRSLYGQATYLLLDECHRWSKSQSDSILPAIERGVVRFIGSTTENPLVSMTPAIVSRCRIFQFYPLGEADVMLAMRRALADKERGFGSMRVQMDDDAMRHIARIANGDVRSALGALELAVLTTEPDENGVIHVTMEVAEESIQKPVIRCDESLYYDMLSAFCKSLRGSDADAAMAWFARLLYAGVDPRLIARRIIAHASEDVGLANPTAMLQAVAASQALEAVGLPEARLSMAQAIIAICESPKSNSVVMALDQSVADAEKGGFGPVPIHLRDTHYAGHERLGSGAEYKYPHDFPGHWVRQEYMPPEVKGRRYYIPSDQGQELKLRERRKLRGIVDP
;
A
#
# COMPACT_ATOMS: atom_id res chain seq x y z
N MET A 1 -45.81 11.21 -12.73
CA MET A 1 -46.19 10.17 -11.77
C MET A 1 -44.89 9.52 -11.28
N GLN A 2 -44.38 9.98 -10.14
CA GLN A 2 -43.30 9.22 -9.47
C GLN A 2 -43.96 7.92 -9.00
N ASP A 3 -43.43 6.82 -9.47
CA ASP A 3 -43.96 5.49 -9.23
C ASP A 3 -43.92 5.18 -7.72
N LEU A 4 -45.04 4.79 -7.13
CA LEU A 4 -45.13 4.40 -5.72
C LEU A 4 -44.15 3.27 -5.36
N PHE A 5 -43.70 2.52 -6.34
CA PHE A 5 -42.71 1.47 -6.20
C PHE A 5 -41.30 2.06 -6.05
N SER A 6 -40.93 3.15 -6.72
CA SER A 6 -39.63 3.80 -6.60
C SER A 6 -39.44 4.48 -5.23
N ALA A 7 -40.52 4.99 -4.63
CA ALA A 7 -40.48 5.56 -3.28
C ALA A 7 -40.32 4.47 -2.19
N LYS A 8 -40.90 3.29 -2.41
CA LYS A 8 -40.74 2.14 -1.50
C LYS A 8 -39.34 1.49 -1.62
N GLU A 9 -38.80 1.41 -2.84
CA GLU A 9 -37.42 0.94 -3.07
C GLU A 9 -36.39 1.90 -2.48
N ALA A 10 -36.60 3.20 -2.58
CA ALA A 10 -35.74 4.21 -1.98
C ALA A 10 -35.72 4.13 -0.45
N ALA A 11 -36.85 3.76 0.18
CA ALA A 11 -36.91 3.57 1.64
C ALA A 11 -36.24 2.28 2.15
N LEU A 12 -36.03 1.31 1.26
CA LEU A 12 -35.38 0.03 1.56
C LEU A 12 -33.85 0.06 1.30
N SER A 13 -33.34 1.12 0.67
CA SER A 13 -31.91 1.23 0.43
C SER A 13 -31.13 1.54 1.73
N PRO A 14 -29.88 1.07 1.86
CA PRO A 14 -29.07 1.33 3.06
C PRO A 14 -28.93 2.83 3.35
N LEU A 15 -28.90 3.21 4.63
CA LEU A 15 -28.75 4.61 5.07
C LEU A 15 -27.58 5.32 4.38
N ALA A 16 -26.46 4.63 4.20
CA ALA A 16 -25.29 5.16 3.52
C ALA A 16 -25.55 5.58 2.07
N ASP A 17 -26.47 4.91 1.36
CA ASP A 17 -26.84 5.27 0.01
C ASP A 17 -27.88 6.40 0.02
N ARG A 18 -28.86 6.37 0.91
CA ARG A 18 -29.85 7.44 1.08
C ARG A 18 -29.20 8.78 1.45
N MET A 19 -28.20 8.74 2.32
CA MET A 19 -27.48 9.92 2.82
C MET A 19 -26.35 10.40 1.90
N ARG A 20 -26.21 9.85 0.70
CA ARG A 20 -25.20 10.35 -0.25
C ARG A 20 -25.39 11.84 -0.53
N PRO A 21 -24.34 12.67 -0.38
CA PRO A 21 -24.37 14.06 -0.78
C PRO A 21 -24.81 14.25 -2.23
N ARG A 22 -25.72 15.18 -2.47
CA ARG A 22 -26.25 15.50 -3.80
C ARG A 22 -25.63 16.75 -4.42
N THR A 23 -25.05 17.59 -3.57
CA THR A 23 -24.40 18.86 -3.96
C THR A 23 -23.01 18.99 -3.35
N LEU A 24 -22.20 19.93 -3.86
CA LEU A 24 -20.87 20.23 -3.28
C LEU A 24 -20.98 20.78 -1.85
N ASP A 25 -22.07 21.43 -1.49
CA ASP A 25 -22.26 21.99 -0.13
C ASP A 25 -22.67 20.92 0.88
N GLU A 26 -23.29 19.84 0.42
CA GLU A 26 -23.51 18.64 1.24
C GLU A 26 -22.26 17.80 1.39
N PHE A 27 -21.25 17.97 0.51
CA PHE A 27 -20.06 17.13 0.49
C PHE A 27 -19.19 17.37 1.74
N ILE A 28 -18.85 16.29 2.44
CA ILE A 28 -18.11 16.34 3.70
C ILE A 28 -16.64 15.97 3.46
N GLY A 29 -15.74 16.72 4.08
CA GLY A 29 -14.31 16.48 4.03
C GLY A 29 -13.65 16.89 2.72
N GLN A 30 -12.45 16.40 2.46
CA GLN A 30 -11.62 16.64 1.27
C GLN A 30 -11.41 18.14 0.94
N GLY A 31 -11.38 19.00 1.96
CA GLY A 31 -11.24 20.46 1.78
C GLY A 31 -10.00 20.88 0.99
N HIS A 32 -8.97 20.05 0.95
CA HIS A 32 -7.75 20.30 0.18
C HIS A 32 -7.96 20.25 -1.34
N ILE A 33 -9.00 19.56 -1.84
CA ILE A 33 -9.33 19.45 -3.28
C ILE A 33 -10.63 20.13 -3.66
N VAL A 34 -11.68 20.07 -2.81
CA VAL A 34 -13.02 20.64 -3.11
C VAL A 34 -13.42 21.81 -2.22
N GLY A 35 -12.53 22.27 -1.32
CA GLY A 35 -12.79 23.45 -0.50
C GLY A 35 -12.96 24.72 -1.32
N PRO A 36 -13.48 25.81 -0.74
CA PRO A 36 -13.66 27.10 -1.41
C PRO A 36 -12.37 27.56 -2.11
N GLY A 37 -12.47 27.94 -3.39
CA GLY A 37 -11.34 28.43 -4.19
C GLY A 37 -10.37 27.36 -4.68
N ARG A 38 -10.55 26.08 -4.34
CA ARG A 38 -9.70 25.00 -4.83
C ARG A 38 -9.95 24.68 -6.31
N LEU A 39 -8.90 24.16 -6.95
CA LEU A 39 -8.92 23.90 -8.41
C LEU A 39 -10.10 23.04 -8.84
N LEU A 40 -10.34 21.91 -8.15
CA LEU A 40 -11.39 20.97 -8.50
C LEU A 40 -12.78 21.62 -8.37
N ARG A 41 -13.04 22.32 -7.26
CA ARG A 41 -14.30 23.04 -7.06
C ARG A 41 -14.54 24.07 -8.16
N ARG A 42 -13.56 24.92 -8.46
CA ARG A 42 -13.66 25.92 -9.55
C ARG A 42 -13.91 25.29 -10.92
N ALA A 43 -13.26 24.14 -11.18
CA ALA A 43 -13.43 23.42 -12.43
C ALA A 43 -14.84 22.82 -12.58
N ILE A 44 -15.44 22.35 -11.49
CA ILE A 44 -16.82 21.85 -11.44
C ILE A 44 -17.79 22.98 -11.65
N GLU A 45 -17.68 24.07 -10.89
CA GLU A 45 -18.55 25.24 -10.95
C GLU A 45 -18.52 25.93 -12.34
N ALA A 46 -17.37 25.89 -13.02
CA ALA A 46 -17.19 26.46 -14.36
C ALA A 46 -17.52 25.48 -15.51
N ASP A 47 -17.96 24.25 -15.22
CA ASP A 47 -18.12 23.15 -16.22
C ASP A 47 -16.86 22.94 -17.11
N ARG A 48 -15.68 23.08 -16.51
CA ARG A 48 -14.36 22.92 -17.17
C ARG A 48 -13.59 21.71 -16.65
N MET A 49 -14.31 20.74 -16.10
CA MET A 49 -13.70 19.52 -15.59
C MET A 49 -13.07 18.71 -16.72
N THR A 50 -11.83 18.31 -16.54
CA THR A 50 -11.09 17.42 -17.44
C THR A 50 -11.10 15.98 -16.91
N SER A 51 -10.66 15.02 -17.73
CA SER A 51 -10.48 13.64 -17.28
C SER A 51 -9.60 13.56 -16.04
N SER A 52 -10.01 12.77 -15.06
CA SER A 52 -9.41 12.76 -13.73
C SER A 52 -9.39 11.35 -13.12
N ILE A 53 -8.48 11.14 -12.20
CA ILE A 53 -8.42 9.92 -11.39
C ILE A 53 -8.54 10.33 -9.92
N PHE A 54 -9.52 9.76 -9.23
CA PHE A 54 -9.74 9.89 -7.80
C PHE A 54 -9.19 8.67 -7.10
N TYR A 55 -8.12 8.81 -6.32
CA TYR A 55 -7.55 7.71 -5.60
C TYR A 55 -7.48 7.97 -4.10
N GLY A 56 -7.66 6.92 -3.31
CA GLY A 56 -7.64 6.98 -1.85
C GLY A 56 -8.46 5.85 -1.21
N PRO A 57 -8.51 5.76 0.11
CA PRO A 57 -9.14 4.65 0.82
C PRO A 57 -10.63 4.49 0.51
N PRO A 58 -11.23 3.33 0.81
CA PRO A 58 -12.67 3.13 0.67
C PRO A 58 -13.44 4.09 1.59
N GLY A 59 -14.70 4.39 1.25
CA GLY A 59 -15.58 5.22 2.08
C GLY A 59 -15.27 6.72 2.13
N CYS A 60 -14.23 7.22 1.45
CA CYS A 60 -13.87 8.64 1.41
C CYS A 60 -14.63 9.46 0.33
N SER A 61 -15.74 8.94 -0.20
CA SER A 61 -16.69 9.63 -1.09
C SER A 61 -16.22 9.90 -2.53
N LYS A 62 -15.29 9.12 -3.09
CA LYS A 62 -14.81 9.28 -4.49
C LYS A 62 -15.94 9.19 -5.53
N THR A 63 -16.72 8.10 -5.49
CA THR A 63 -17.86 7.86 -6.40
C THR A 63 -18.97 8.89 -6.22
N THR A 64 -19.19 9.33 -4.97
CA THR A 64 -20.15 10.38 -4.64
C THR A 64 -19.76 11.71 -5.31
N LEU A 65 -18.51 12.12 -5.22
CA LEU A 65 -18.06 13.36 -5.87
C LEU A 65 -18.20 13.29 -7.39
N ALA A 66 -17.94 12.14 -8.00
CA ALA A 66 -18.14 11.94 -9.44
C ALA A 66 -19.63 12.14 -9.85
N SER A 67 -20.56 11.64 -9.03
CA SER A 67 -22.00 11.84 -9.26
C SER A 67 -22.41 13.33 -9.10
N ILE A 68 -21.88 14.01 -8.09
CA ILE A 68 -22.11 15.45 -7.90
C ILE A 68 -21.61 16.26 -9.10
N ILE A 69 -20.43 15.94 -9.63
CA ILE A 69 -19.85 16.59 -10.81
C ILE A 69 -20.79 16.46 -11.99
N ALA A 70 -21.27 15.26 -12.26
CA ALA A 70 -22.18 15.01 -13.38
C ALA A 70 -23.50 15.77 -13.24
N ASN A 71 -24.08 15.79 -12.05
CA ASN A 71 -25.35 16.51 -11.78
C ASN A 71 -25.17 18.04 -11.88
N THR A 72 -24.03 18.57 -11.37
CA THR A 72 -23.75 20.01 -11.40
C THR A 72 -23.50 20.52 -12.83
N THR A 73 -22.90 19.72 -13.69
CA THR A 73 -22.53 20.09 -15.06
C THR A 73 -23.60 19.78 -16.09
N HIS A 74 -24.77 19.27 -15.69
CA HIS A 74 -25.89 18.85 -16.59
C HIS A 74 -25.43 17.88 -17.70
N SER A 75 -24.35 17.14 -17.47
CA SER A 75 -23.79 16.17 -18.40
C SER A 75 -24.45 14.80 -18.25
N ALA A 76 -24.41 13.98 -19.28
CA ALA A 76 -24.79 12.58 -19.13
C ALA A 76 -23.79 11.86 -18.25
N PHE A 77 -24.27 11.01 -17.34
CA PHE A 77 -23.44 10.23 -16.43
C PHE A 77 -23.61 8.75 -16.69
N VAL A 78 -22.50 8.07 -16.93
CA VAL A 78 -22.46 6.62 -17.11
C VAL A 78 -21.46 6.06 -16.12
N GLN A 79 -21.88 5.04 -15.40
CA GLN A 79 -20.99 4.34 -14.45
C GLN A 79 -20.73 2.92 -14.94
N LEU A 80 -19.47 2.56 -15.01
CA LEU A 80 -18.99 1.19 -15.23
C LEU A 80 -18.18 0.73 -14.02
N ASN A 81 -18.18 -0.57 -13.80
CA ASN A 81 -17.30 -1.19 -12.81
C ASN A 81 -16.24 -2.01 -13.55
N ALA A 82 -14.96 -1.80 -13.24
CA ALA A 82 -13.85 -2.42 -13.92
C ALA A 82 -13.84 -3.96 -13.84
N VAL A 83 -14.47 -4.53 -12.81
CA VAL A 83 -14.54 -5.98 -12.61
C VAL A 83 -15.60 -6.64 -13.49
N THR A 84 -16.73 -5.97 -13.69
CA THR A 84 -17.91 -6.56 -14.39
C THR A 84 -18.06 -6.10 -15.83
N SER A 85 -17.43 -4.98 -16.22
CA SER A 85 -17.59 -4.37 -17.54
C SER A 85 -16.48 -4.77 -18.49
N GLY A 86 -16.84 -5.20 -19.71
CA GLY A 86 -15.91 -5.61 -20.76
C GLY A 86 -15.62 -4.50 -21.78
N VAL A 87 -14.79 -4.82 -22.78
CA VAL A 87 -14.47 -3.91 -23.91
C VAL A 87 -15.72 -3.54 -24.71
N ALA A 88 -16.70 -4.44 -24.79
CA ALA A 88 -17.95 -4.19 -25.50
C ALA A 88 -18.77 -3.05 -24.83
N ASP A 89 -18.84 -3.06 -23.50
CA ASP A 89 -19.55 -2.04 -22.73
C ASP A 89 -18.89 -0.68 -22.92
N VAL A 90 -17.56 -0.63 -22.90
CA VAL A 90 -16.79 0.62 -23.15
C VAL A 90 -17.08 1.17 -24.55
N ARG A 91 -17.10 0.32 -25.58
CA ARG A 91 -17.42 0.72 -26.95
C ARG A 91 -18.84 1.24 -27.08
N GLN A 92 -19.80 0.61 -26.39
CA GLN A 92 -21.18 1.08 -26.40
C GLN A 92 -21.30 2.47 -25.77
N VAL A 93 -20.67 2.68 -24.60
CA VAL A 93 -20.63 4.00 -23.94
C VAL A 93 -20.01 5.06 -24.84
N ILE A 94 -18.93 4.75 -25.54
CA ILE A 94 -18.30 5.71 -26.47
C ILE A 94 -19.23 6.07 -27.62
N LYS A 95 -19.93 5.09 -28.20
CA LYS A 95 -20.89 5.31 -29.27
C LYS A 95 -22.04 6.19 -28.80
N ASP A 96 -22.64 5.88 -27.64
CA ASP A 96 -23.75 6.65 -27.08
C ASP A 96 -23.31 8.09 -26.72
N ALA A 97 -22.07 8.27 -26.27
CA ALA A 97 -21.50 9.57 -25.99
C ALA A 97 -21.29 10.41 -27.28
N GLN A 98 -20.85 9.76 -28.37
CA GLN A 98 -20.73 10.40 -29.69
C GLN A 98 -22.10 10.86 -30.21
N ASP A 99 -23.11 10.01 -30.11
CA ASP A 99 -24.47 10.31 -30.55
C ASP A 99 -25.08 11.47 -29.74
N ARG A 100 -24.95 11.44 -28.40
CA ARG A 100 -25.39 12.54 -27.53
C ARG A 100 -24.71 13.87 -27.86
N ARG A 101 -23.38 13.81 -28.07
CA ARG A 101 -22.61 15.00 -28.40
C ARG A 101 -23.04 15.61 -29.75
N SER A 102 -23.26 14.77 -30.77
CA SER A 102 -23.64 15.22 -32.10
C SER A 102 -25.07 15.69 -32.19
N LEU A 103 -26.00 15.03 -31.49
CA LEU A 103 -27.44 15.34 -31.55
C LEU A 103 -27.84 16.46 -30.58
N TYR A 104 -27.26 16.50 -29.39
CA TYR A 104 -27.70 17.37 -28.30
C TYR A 104 -26.60 18.30 -27.76
N GLY A 105 -25.38 18.21 -28.27
CA GLY A 105 -24.24 18.99 -27.72
C GLY A 105 -23.87 18.61 -26.26
N GLN A 106 -24.43 17.51 -25.75
CA GLN A 106 -24.28 17.12 -24.36
C GLN A 106 -23.01 16.35 -24.12
N ALA A 107 -22.20 16.75 -23.11
CA ALA A 107 -21.02 16.02 -22.67
C ALA A 107 -21.40 14.74 -21.90
N THR A 108 -20.52 13.76 -21.91
CA THR A 108 -20.69 12.51 -21.14
C THR A 108 -19.54 12.32 -20.19
N TYR A 109 -19.84 12.19 -18.89
CA TYR A 109 -18.91 11.70 -17.89
C TYR A 109 -19.02 10.18 -17.79
N LEU A 110 -17.89 9.50 -17.88
CA LEU A 110 -17.78 8.08 -17.60
C LEU A 110 -17.02 7.91 -16.29
N LEU A 111 -17.74 7.47 -15.26
CA LEU A 111 -17.13 6.98 -14.04
C LEU A 111 -16.77 5.50 -14.23
N LEU A 112 -15.49 5.18 -14.00
CA LEU A 112 -15.02 3.82 -13.91
C LEU A 112 -14.60 3.54 -12.48
N ASP A 113 -15.36 2.71 -11.79
CA ASP A 113 -15.05 2.29 -10.43
C ASP A 113 -14.03 1.13 -10.44
N GLU A 114 -13.12 1.10 -9.44
CA GLU A 114 -12.01 0.14 -9.32
C GLU A 114 -11.11 0.10 -10.57
N CYS A 115 -10.82 1.27 -11.16
CA CYS A 115 -10.16 1.41 -12.47
C CYS A 115 -8.77 0.77 -12.55
N HIS A 116 -8.11 0.47 -11.44
CA HIS A 116 -6.85 -0.29 -11.39
C HIS A 116 -7.00 -1.74 -11.88
N ARG A 117 -8.21 -2.30 -11.88
CA ARG A 117 -8.48 -3.67 -12.33
C ARG A 117 -8.66 -3.79 -13.85
N TRP A 118 -8.60 -2.69 -14.58
CA TRP A 118 -8.71 -2.74 -16.03
C TRP A 118 -7.49 -3.36 -16.68
N SER A 119 -7.74 -4.25 -17.62
CA SER A 119 -6.70 -4.79 -18.50
C SER A 119 -6.17 -3.71 -19.44
N LYS A 120 -4.98 -3.94 -19.99
CA LYS A 120 -4.39 -3.05 -20.99
C LYS A 120 -5.31 -2.87 -22.21
N SER A 121 -5.97 -3.90 -22.69
CA SER A 121 -6.88 -3.84 -23.85
C SER A 121 -8.15 -3.00 -23.58
N GLN A 122 -8.68 -3.04 -22.36
CA GLN A 122 -9.80 -2.18 -21.95
C GLN A 122 -9.34 -0.74 -21.88
N SER A 123 -8.17 -0.49 -21.29
CA SER A 123 -7.56 0.85 -21.20
C SER A 123 -7.32 1.45 -22.59
N ASP A 124 -6.75 0.69 -23.50
CA ASP A 124 -6.45 1.15 -24.87
C ASP A 124 -7.72 1.46 -25.68
N SER A 125 -8.85 0.80 -25.37
CA SER A 125 -10.12 1.03 -26.07
C SER A 125 -10.75 2.40 -25.79
N ILE A 126 -10.50 2.99 -24.64
CA ILE A 126 -11.08 4.29 -24.25
C ILE A 126 -10.19 5.49 -24.60
N LEU A 127 -8.87 5.28 -24.75
CA LEU A 127 -7.90 6.37 -24.98
C LEU A 127 -8.31 7.31 -26.11
N PRO A 128 -8.74 6.84 -27.31
CA PRO A 128 -9.13 7.74 -28.39
C PRO A 128 -10.35 8.61 -28.05
N ALA A 129 -11.24 8.13 -27.17
CA ALA A 129 -12.43 8.88 -26.74
C ALA A 129 -12.07 9.96 -25.71
N ILE A 130 -11.12 9.69 -24.82
CA ILE A 130 -10.56 10.66 -23.88
C ILE A 130 -9.82 11.76 -24.64
N GLU A 131 -8.93 11.40 -25.56
CA GLU A 131 -8.13 12.35 -26.35
C GLU A 131 -8.98 13.32 -27.19
N ARG A 132 -10.03 12.80 -27.80
CA ARG A 132 -10.97 13.61 -28.60
C ARG A 132 -12.02 14.34 -27.77
N GLY A 133 -12.02 14.14 -26.44
CA GLY A 133 -13.00 14.76 -25.54
C GLY A 133 -14.42 14.30 -25.79
N VAL A 134 -14.61 13.10 -26.37
CA VAL A 134 -15.94 12.48 -26.53
C VAL A 134 -16.48 12.07 -25.18
N VAL A 135 -15.60 11.57 -24.32
CA VAL A 135 -15.90 11.16 -22.96
C VAL A 135 -14.97 11.91 -22.01
N ARG A 136 -15.51 12.46 -20.92
CA ARG A 136 -14.76 12.96 -19.78
C ARG A 136 -14.64 11.82 -18.78
N PHE A 137 -13.45 11.26 -18.65
CA PHE A 137 -13.19 10.08 -17.83
C PHE A 137 -12.96 10.45 -16.36
N ILE A 138 -13.60 9.73 -15.43
CA ILE A 138 -13.34 9.79 -14.01
C ILE A 138 -13.03 8.36 -13.55
N GLY A 139 -11.74 8.07 -13.26
CA GLY A 139 -11.34 6.82 -12.65
C GLY A 139 -11.44 6.90 -11.13
N SER A 140 -12.03 5.90 -10.48
CA SER A 140 -12.04 5.75 -9.02
C SER A 140 -11.22 4.51 -8.65
N THR A 141 -10.30 4.67 -7.71
CA THR A 141 -9.42 3.56 -7.27
C THR A 141 -9.00 3.72 -5.81
N THR A 142 -8.74 2.60 -5.15
CA THR A 142 -8.10 2.55 -3.83
C THR A 142 -6.59 2.50 -3.92
N GLU A 143 -6.02 2.09 -5.06
CA GLU A 143 -4.59 1.91 -5.28
C GLU A 143 -3.93 3.15 -5.89
N ASN A 144 -2.61 3.28 -5.68
CA ASN A 144 -1.83 4.36 -6.30
C ASN A 144 -1.84 4.22 -7.84
N PRO A 145 -2.48 5.14 -8.57
CA PRO A 145 -2.64 5.02 -10.03
C PRO A 145 -1.31 5.05 -10.81
N LEU A 146 -0.24 5.63 -10.23
CA LEU A 146 1.08 5.65 -10.85
C LEU A 146 1.74 4.26 -10.88
N VAL A 147 1.28 3.34 -10.03
CA VAL A 147 1.79 1.97 -9.95
C VAL A 147 0.85 0.98 -10.63
N SER A 148 -0.46 1.12 -10.39
CA SER A 148 -1.46 0.11 -10.75
C SER A 148 -2.17 0.34 -12.09
N MET A 149 -2.00 1.51 -12.72
CA MET A 149 -2.68 1.84 -13.98
C MET A 149 -1.73 2.01 -15.16
N THR A 150 -2.27 1.89 -16.37
CA THR A 150 -1.48 2.11 -17.59
C THR A 150 -1.01 3.57 -17.70
N PRO A 151 0.28 3.82 -17.97
CA PRO A 151 0.81 5.18 -18.08
C PRO A 151 0.07 6.04 -19.13
N ALA A 152 -0.50 5.41 -20.15
CA ALA A 152 -1.26 6.09 -21.20
C ALA A 152 -2.52 6.78 -20.67
N ILE A 153 -3.27 6.17 -19.74
CA ILE A 153 -4.43 6.80 -19.09
C ILE A 153 -3.95 7.86 -18.09
N VAL A 154 -2.98 7.51 -17.26
CA VAL A 154 -2.47 8.39 -16.20
C VAL A 154 -1.98 9.72 -16.77
N SER A 155 -1.25 9.70 -17.89
CA SER A 155 -0.72 10.92 -18.53
C SER A 155 -1.80 11.86 -19.09
N ARG A 156 -3.04 11.39 -19.27
CA ARG A 156 -4.18 12.14 -19.81
C ARG A 156 -5.18 12.57 -18.74
N CYS A 157 -4.94 12.20 -17.50
CA CYS A 157 -5.83 12.47 -16.38
C CYS A 157 -5.15 13.33 -15.31
N ARG A 158 -5.93 14.16 -14.64
CA ARG A 158 -5.49 14.82 -13.41
C ARG A 158 -5.72 13.88 -12.23
N ILE A 159 -4.72 13.72 -11.37
CA ILE A 159 -4.82 12.86 -10.20
C ILE A 159 -5.22 13.69 -8.99
N PHE A 160 -6.26 13.26 -8.29
CA PHE A 160 -6.72 13.85 -7.03
C PHE A 160 -6.67 12.78 -5.93
N GLN A 161 -5.88 13.05 -4.91
CA GLN A 161 -5.75 12.18 -3.75
C GLN A 161 -6.83 12.50 -2.73
N PHE A 162 -7.55 11.46 -2.32
CA PHE A 162 -8.54 11.51 -1.25
C PHE A 162 -7.91 10.94 0.02
N TYR A 163 -8.13 11.61 1.13
CA TYR A 163 -7.70 11.15 2.45
C TYR A 163 -8.86 10.51 3.23
N PRO A 164 -8.57 9.65 4.22
CA PRO A 164 -9.59 9.22 5.17
C PRO A 164 -10.27 10.45 5.77
N LEU A 165 -11.57 10.35 6.00
CA LEU A 165 -12.30 11.42 6.68
C LEU A 165 -11.89 11.49 8.15
N GLY A 166 -11.81 12.70 8.70
CA GLY A 166 -11.54 12.89 10.12
C GLY A 166 -12.71 12.43 10.99
N GLU A 167 -12.45 12.15 12.26
CA GLU A 167 -13.49 11.80 13.25
C GLU A 167 -14.63 12.81 13.26
N ALA A 168 -14.32 14.11 13.23
CA ALA A 168 -15.30 15.19 13.17
C ALA A 168 -16.17 15.15 11.91
N ASP A 169 -15.59 14.80 10.74
CA ASP A 169 -16.31 14.68 9.47
C ASP A 169 -17.30 13.50 9.51
N VAL A 170 -16.86 12.36 10.06
CA VAL A 170 -17.73 11.18 10.22
C VAL A 170 -18.87 11.47 11.18
N MET A 171 -18.59 12.10 12.33
CA MET A 171 -19.63 12.53 13.28
C MET A 171 -20.61 13.50 12.62
N LEU A 172 -20.14 14.45 11.80
CA LEU A 172 -21.01 15.37 11.05
C LEU A 172 -21.95 14.60 10.10
N ALA A 173 -21.45 13.58 9.41
CA ALA A 173 -22.30 12.74 8.54
C ALA A 173 -23.38 12.01 9.33
N MET A 174 -23.04 11.44 10.49
CA MET A 174 -23.98 10.76 11.39
C MET A 174 -25.04 11.73 11.96
N ARG A 175 -24.62 12.92 12.42
CA ARG A 175 -25.56 13.94 12.90
C ARG A 175 -26.53 14.40 11.81
N ARG A 176 -26.05 14.55 10.57
CA ARG A 176 -26.93 14.84 9.42
C ARG A 176 -27.95 13.72 9.18
N ALA A 177 -27.52 12.46 9.28
CA ALA A 177 -28.40 11.31 9.13
C ALA A 177 -29.47 11.23 10.24
N LEU A 178 -29.14 11.60 11.45
CA LEU A 178 -30.09 11.68 12.58
C LEU A 178 -31.08 12.84 12.43
N ALA A 179 -30.68 13.94 11.77
CA ALA A 179 -31.51 15.14 11.63
C ALA A 179 -32.36 15.14 10.34
N ASP A 180 -31.96 14.45 9.29
CA ASP A 180 -32.63 14.43 7.98
C ASP A 180 -33.96 13.64 8.06
N LYS A 181 -35.07 14.32 7.87
CA LYS A 181 -36.42 13.72 7.97
C LYS A 181 -36.80 12.90 6.74
N GLU A 182 -36.19 13.16 5.61
CA GLU A 182 -36.54 12.53 4.33
C GLU A 182 -35.67 11.29 4.05
N ARG A 183 -34.37 11.43 4.27
CA ARG A 183 -33.37 10.42 3.90
C ARG A 183 -32.82 9.64 5.10
N GLY A 184 -32.90 10.22 6.29
CA GLY A 184 -32.32 9.69 7.54
C GLY A 184 -33.36 9.30 8.58
N PHE A 185 -33.04 9.52 9.83
CA PHE A 185 -33.84 9.18 10.99
C PHE A 185 -34.53 10.38 11.65
N GLY A 186 -34.54 11.57 11.02
CA GLY A 186 -35.12 12.78 11.61
C GLY A 186 -36.63 12.76 11.85
N SER A 187 -37.35 11.74 11.33
CA SER A 187 -38.75 11.47 11.66
C SER A 187 -38.93 10.59 12.90
N MET A 188 -37.87 9.96 13.38
CA MET A 188 -37.85 9.12 14.59
C MET A 188 -37.29 9.93 15.77
N ARG A 189 -37.66 9.57 16.97
CA ARG A 189 -37.05 10.18 18.19
C ARG A 189 -35.84 9.36 18.59
N VAL A 190 -34.67 9.73 18.06
CA VAL A 190 -33.41 9.08 18.37
C VAL A 190 -32.58 9.99 19.25
N GLN A 191 -32.16 9.47 20.40
CA GLN A 191 -31.18 10.09 21.30
C GLN A 191 -29.93 9.23 21.28
N MET A 192 -28.81 9.81 20.86
CA MET A 192 -27.51 9.13 20.82
C MET A 192 -26.50 9.85 21.68
N ASP A 193 -25.83 9.09 22.52
CA ASP A 193 -24.76 9.61 23.38
C ASP A 193 -23.56 10.10 22.53
N ASP A 194 -22.98 11.24 22.89
CA ASP A 194 -21.81 11.79 22.18
C ASP A 194 -20.62 10.83 22.19
N ASP A 195 -20.44 10.07 23.26
CA ASP A 195 -19.36 9.07 23.38
C ASP A 195 -19.62 7.84 22.47
N ALA A 196 -20.88 7.42 22.36
CA ALA A 196 -21.30 6.38 21.41
C ALA A 196 -21.06 6.80 19.96
N MET A 197 -21.42 8.05 19.61
CA MET A 197 -21.16 8.62 18.29
C MET A 197 -19.68 8.70 17.98
N ARG A 198 -18.87 9.15 18.94
CA ARG A 198 -17.42 9.24 18.81
C ARG A 198 -16.78 7.86 18.68
N HIS A 199 -17.29 6.87 19.41
CA HIS A 199 -16.83 5.48 19.30
C HIS A 199 -17.03 4.95 17.89
N ILE A 200 -18.25 5.05 17.31
CA ILE A 200 -18.52 4.63 15.94
C ILE A 200 -17.59 5.36 14.95
N ALA A 201 -17.45 6.69 15.07
CA ALA A 201 -16.61 7.47 14.17
C ALA A 201 -15.14 7.03 14.21
N ARG A 202 -14.60 6.72 15.39
CA ARG A 202 -13.23 6.25 15.60
C ARG A 202 -13.02 4.86 14.98
N ILE A 203 -13.93 3.92 15.26
CA ILE A 203 -13.83 2.56 14.75
C ILE A 203 -14.01 2.51 13.22
N ALA A 204 -14.87 3.35 12.66
CA ALA A 204 -15.05 3.46 11.20
C ALA A 204 -13.78 3.96 10.48
N ASN A 205 -12.82 4.55 11.18
CA ASN A 205 -11.50 4.95 10.68
C ASN A 205 -11.58 5.72 9.33
N GLY A 206 -12.52 6.67 9.24
CA GLY A 206 -12.71 7.53 8.07
C GLY A 206 -13.60 6.94 6.96
N ASP A 207 -14.16 5.76 7.15
CA ASP A 207 -15.16 5.17 6.24
C ASP A 207 -16.58 5.54 6.70
N VAL A 208 -17.16 6.59 6.07
CA VAL A 208 -18.54 7.02 6.36
C VAL A 208 -19.58 5.95 6.06
N ARG A 209 -19.36 5.09 5.07
CA ARG A 209 -20.28 4.01 4.74
C ARG A 209 -20.40 3.03 5.91
N SER A 210 -19.28 2.65 6.49
CA SER A 210 -19.23 1.79 7.68
C SER A 210 -19.89 2.46 8.87
N ALA A 211 -19.62 3.75 9.12
CA ALA A 211 -20.22 4.50 10.22
C ALA A 211 -21.77 4.63 10.10
N LEU A 212 -22.24 4.96 8.91
CA LEU A 212 -23.68 5.06 8.66
C LEU A 212 -24.39 3.70 8.71
N GLY A 213 -23.73 2.63 8.29
CA GLY A 213 -24.26 1.25 8.44
C GLY A 213 -24.37 0.84 9.90
N ALA A 214 -23.36 1.17 10.72
CA ALA A 214 -23.40 0.94 12.16
C ALA A 214 -24.51 1.75 12.84
N LEU A 215 -24.65 3.03 12.48
CA LEU A 215 -25.72 3.88 12.96
C LEU A 215 -27.12 3.32 12.59
N GLU A 216 -27.26 2.86 11.34
CA GLU A 216 -28.53 2.25 10.87
C GLU A 216 -28.87 1.01 11.70
N LEU A 217 -27.91 0.14 11.92
CA LEU A 217 -28.10 -1.05 12.74
C LEU A 217 -28.46 -0.67 14.18
N ALA A 218 -27.73 0.24 14.80
CA ALA A 218 -27.98 0.70 16.16
C ALA A 218 -29.41 1.25 16.33
N VAL A 219 -29.86 2.09 15.40
CA VAL A 219 -31.20 2.71 15.48
C VAL A 219 -32.31 1.70 15.21
N LEU A 220 -32.15 0.81 14.23
CA LEU A 220 -33.22 -0.10 13.81
C LEU A 220 -33.38 -1.34 14.75
N THR A 221 -32.34 -1.67 15.53
CA THR A 221 -32.38 -2.83 16.44
C THR A 221 -32.64 -2.45 17.89
N THR A 222 -32.61 -1.17 18.23
CA THR A 222 -32.88 -0.71 19.60
C THR A 222 -34.37 -0.42 19.75
N GLU A 223 -35.00 -1.05 20.73
CA GLU A 223 -36.40 -0.80 21.05
C GLU A 223 -36.59 0.59 21.67
N PRO A 224 -37.62 1.35 21.26
CA PRO A 224 -37.93 2.65 21.85
C PRO A 224 -38.39 2.48 23.32
N ASP A 225 -38.11 3.47 24.13
CA ASP A 225 -38.64 3.55 25.53
C ASP A 225 -40.16 3.83 25.56
N GLU A 226 -40.72 3.95 26.78
CA GLU A 226 -42.15 4.23 27.01
C GLU A 226 -42.63 5.55 26.38
N ASN A 227 -41.70 6.49 26.06
CA ASN A 227 -41.97 7.76 25.41
C ASN A 227 -41.75 7.69 23.88
N GLY A 228 -41.40 6.53 23.35
CA GLY A 228 -41.11 6.33 21.95
C GLY A 228 -39.73 6.87 21.53
N VAL A 229 -38.77 7.01 22.48
CA VAL A 229 -37.40 7.47 22.21
C VAL A 229 -36.47 6.26 22.09
N ILE A 230 -35.68 6.22 21.03
CA ILE A 230 -34.64 5.22 20.81
C ILE A 230 -33.33 5.75 21.40
N HIS A 231 -32.78 5.04 22.40
CA HIS A 231 -31.56 5.43 23.08
C HIS A 231 -30.37 4.62 22.57
N VAL A 232 -29.49 5.26 21.78
CA VAL A 232 -28.24 4.65 21.30
C VAL A 232 -27.13 4.92 22.30
N THR A 233 -26.96 3.98 23.22
CA THR A 233 -25.91 4.02 24.27
C THR A 233 -24.57 3.55 23.72
N MET A 234 -23.50 3.66 24.54
CA MET A 234 -22.17 3.14 24.22
C MET A 234 -22.18 1.64 23.93
N GLU A 235 -22.93 0.85 24.72
CA GLU A 235 -23.05 -0.60 24.55
C GLU A 235 -23.65 -0.95 23.18
N VAL A 236 -24.75 -0.29 22.82
CA VAL A 236 -25.38 -0.47 21.51
C VAL A 236 -24.42 -0.09 20.37
N ALA A 237 -23.65 0.98 20.55
CA ALA A 237 -22.67 1.41 19.56
C ALA A 237 -21.53 0.39 19.38
N GLU A 238 -21.03 -0.19 20.48
CA GLU A 238 -19.99 -1.23 20.45
C GLU A 238 -20.46 -2.50 19.72
N GLU A 239 -21.68 -2.92 19.95
CA GLU A 239 -22.27 -4.08 19.28
C GLU A 239 -22.57 -3.82 17.80
N SER A 240 -22.96 -2.60 17.45
CA SER A 240 -23.38 -2.23 16.09
C SER A 240 -22.22 -2.03 15.12
N ILE A 241 -21.02 -1.71 15.62
CA ILE A 241 -19.84 -1.55 14.78
C ILE A 241 -18.85 -2.69 14.99
N GLN A 242 -18.70 -3.51 13.97
CA GLN A 242 -17.65 -4.53 13.98
C GLN A 242 -16.27 -3.86 13.86
N LYS A 243 -15.27 -4.44 14.57
CA LYS A 243 -13.89 -4.00 14.40
C LYS A 243 -13.52 -4.01 12.91
N PRO A 244 -12.96 -2.92 12.39
CA PRO A 244 -12.62 -2.88 10.97
C PRO A 244 -11.63 -4.00 10.67
N VAL A 245 -11.99 -4.90 9.78
CA VAL A 245 -10.99 -5.68 9.08
C VAL A 245 -10.28 -4.68 8.18
N ILE A 246 -9.05 -4.30 8.52
CA ILE A 246 -8.23 -3.49 7.62
C ILE A 246 -8.09 -4.30 6.34
N ARG A 247 -8.86 -3.95 5.33
CA ARG A 247 -8.62 -4.48 3.98
C ARG A 247 -7.32 -3.85 3.52
N CYS A 248 -6.25 -4.61 3.64
CA CYS A 248 -4.95 -4.24 3.14
C CYS A 248 -5.03 -4.37 1.62
N ASP A 249 -5.24 -3.25 0.91
CA ASP A 249 -5.00 -3.21 -0.52
C ASP A 249 -3.48 -3.31 -0.78
N GLU A 250 -3.13 -3.63 -2.00
CA GLU A 250 -1.73 -3.86 -2.37
C GLU A 250 -0.86 -2.62 -2.12
N SER A 251 -1.38 -1.42 -2.34
CA SER A 251 -0.66 -0.16 -2.12
C SER A 251 -0.37 0.07 -0.63
N LEU A 252 -1.38 -0.08 0.22
CA LEU A 252 -1.22 0.08 1.68
C LEU A 252 -0.27 -0.98 2.26
N TYR A 253 -0.33 -2.22 1.71
CA TYR A 253 0.61 -3.28 2.09
C TYR A 253 2.06 -2.87 1.83
N TYR A 254 2.37 -2.40 0.62
CA TYR A 254 3.73 -1.97 0.28
C TYR A 254 4.18 -0.75 1.08
N ASP A 255 3.29 0.19 1.35
CA ASP A 255 3.60 1.37 2.16
C ASP A 255 3.93 0.99 3.62
N MET A 256 3.12 0.12 4.24
CA MET A 256 3.38 -0.37 5.60
C MET A 256 4.67 -1.19 5.66
N LEU A 257 4.88 -2.06 4.67
CA LEU A 257 6.09 -2.88 4.59
C LEU A 257 7.34 -2.01 4.40
N SER A 258 7.25 -1.00 3.55
CA SER A 258 8.34 -0.01 3.34
C SER A 258 8.65 0.77 4.62
N ALA A 259 7.62 1.20 5.35
CA ALA A 259 7.80 1.88 6.63
C ALA A 259 8.44 0.96 7.68
N PHE A 260 8.00 -0.30 7.77
CA PHE A 260 8.60 -1.33 8.62
C PHE A 260 10.08 -1.53 8.31
N CYS A 261 10.43 -1.77 7.05
CA CYS A 261 11.80 -1.97 6.61
C CYS A 261 12.70 -0.75 6.89
N LYS A 262 12.19 0.47 6.67
CA LYS A 262 12.92 1.71 6.96
C LYS A 262 13.13 1.92 8.46
N SER A 263 12.18 1.49 9.30
CA SER A 263 12.34 1.53 10.76
C SER A 263 13.42 0.57 11.25
N LEU A 264 13.48 -0.66 10.69
CA LEU A 264 14.57 -1.61 10.97
C LEU A 264 15.94 -1.03 10.62
N ARG A 265 16.06 -0.44 9.41
CA ARG A 265 17.28 0.22 8.94
C ARG A 265 17.65 1.43 9.78
N GLY A 266 16.66 2.21 10.17
CA GLY A 266 16.81 3.44 10.96
C GLY A 266 17.06 3.21 12.44
N SER A 267 17.10 1.95 12.93
CA SER A 267 17.28 1.62 14.36
C SER A 267 16.18 2.18 15.27
N ASP A 268 14.96 2.32 14.76
CA ASP A 268 13.81 2.73 15.55
C ASP A 268 12.97 1.50 15.92
N ALA A 269 13.22 0.95 17.11
CA ALA A 269 12.55 -0.25 17.58
C ALA A 269 11.05 -0.02 17.84
N ASP A 270 10.66 1.15 18.33
CA ASP A 270 9.27 1.49 18.62
C ASP A 270 8.46 1.62 17.32
N ALA A 271 8.99 2.32 16.32
CA ALA A 271 8.37 2.42 15.01
C ALA A 271 8.30 1.05 14.31
N ALA A 272 9.37 0.24 14.36
CA ALA A 272 9.38 -1.11 13.80
C ALA A 272 8.30 -1.99 14.44
N MET A 273 8.15 -1.96 15.76
CA MET A 273 7.12 -2.69 16.48
C MET A 273 5.70 -2.20 16.14
N ALA A 274 5.51 -0.89 16.02
CA ALA A 274 4.22 -0.33 15.61
C ALA A 274 3.81 -0.78 14.21
N TRP A 275 4.72 -0.74 13.24
CA TRP A 275 4.46 -1.22 11.88
C TRP A 275 4.28 -2.74 11.82
N PHE A 276 5.06 -3.50 12.58
CA PHE A 276 4.88 -4.96 12.72
C PHE A 276 3.47 -5.30 13.22
N ALA A 277 3.03 -4.67 14.32
CA ALA A 277 1.69 -4.88 14.86
C ALA A 277 0.60 -4.52 13.84
N ARG A 278 0.78 -3.41 13.09
CA ARG A 278 -0.17 -2.97 12.07
C ARG A 278 -0.23 -3.93 10.88
N LEU A 279 0.90 -4.47 10.42
CA LEU A 279 0.97 -5.48 9.37
C LEU A 279 0.23 -6.76 9.79
N LEU A 280 0.44 -7.25 11.02
CA LEU A 280 -0.27 -8.42 11.55
C LEU A 280 -1.77 -8.17 11.68
N TYR A 281 -2.15 -6.99 12.20
CA TYR A 281 -3.57 -6.63 12.34
C TYR A 281 -4.27 -6.48 10.98
N ALA A 282 -3.56 -6.04 9.96
CA ALA A 282 -4.04 -5.97 8.57
C ALA A 282 -4.14 -7.37 7.89
N GLY A 283 -3.79 -8.45 8.59
CA GLY A 283 -3.88 -9.81 8.07
C GLY A 283 -2.78 -10.18 7.05
N VAL A 284 -1.67 -9.45 7.06
CA VAL A 284 -0.52 -9.77 6.20
C VAL A 284 0.06 -11.12 6.64
N ASP A 285 0.35 -11.98 5.67
CA ASP A 285 1.00 -13.27 5.95
C ASP A 285 2.29 -13.05 6.75
N PRO A 286 2.39 -13.58 7.99
CA PRO A 286 3.54 -13.38 8.85
C PRO A 286 4.84 -13.93 8.25
N ARG A 287 4.78 -14.87 7.32
CA ARG A 287 5.95 -15.38 6.58
C ARG A 287 6.59 -14.31 5.70
N LEU A 288 5.77 -13.44 5.10
CA LEU A 288 6.28 -12.31 4.31
C LEU A 288 7.03 -11.31 5.21
N ILE A 289 6.53 -11.07 6.43
CA ILE A 289 7.19 -10.21 7.41
C ILE A 289 8.51 -10.86 7.87
N ALA A 290 8.50 -12.17 8.20
CA ALA A 290 9.69 -12.92 8.60
C ALA A 290 10.80 -12.88 7.53
N ARG A 291 10.45 -12.99 6.24
CA ARG A 291 11.42 -12.83 5.14
C ARG A 291 12.10 -11.46 5.15
N ARG A 292 11.38 -10.39 5.48
CA ARG A 292 11.96 -9.04 5.58
C ARG A 292 12.87 -8.91 6.79
N ILE A 293 12.49 -9.50 7.93
CA ILE A 293 13.35 -9.54 9.12
C ILE A 293 14.69 -10.21 8.79
N ILE A 294 14.68 -11.37 8.11
CA ILE A 294 15.88 -12.08 7.67
C ILE A 294 16.72 -11.22 6.71
N ALA A 295 16.07 -10.63 5.70
CA ALA A 295 16.77 -9.79 4.72
C ALA A 295 17.48 -8.60 5.37
N HIS A 296 16.79 -7.86 6.26
CA HIS A 296 17.36 -6.69 6.93
C HIS A 296 18.43 -7.05 7.99
N ALA A 297 18.36 -8.24 8.59
CA ALA A 297 19.45 -8.75 9.43
C ALA A 297 20.77 -8.90 8.65
N SER A 298 20.70 -9.26 7.37
CA SER A 298 21.86 -9.38 6.49
C SER A 298 22.24 -8.06 5.83
N GLU A 299 21.23 -7.30 5.34
CA GLU A 299 21.41 -6.09 4.53
C GLU A 299 21.90 -4.92 5.37
N ASP A 300 21.30 -4.69 6.55
CA ASP A 300 21.51 -3.48 7.34
C ASP A 300 22.42 -3.73 8.57
N VAL A 301 22.48 -4.96 9.09
CA VAL A 301 23.33 -5.31 10.24
C VAL A 301 24.57 -6.10 9.79
N GLY A 302 24.38 -7.11 8.97
CA GLY A 302 25.47 -7.90 8.40
C GLY A 302 26.47 -8.43 9.44
N LEU A 303 27.75 -8.22 9.19
CA LEU A 303 28.82 -8.68 10.05
C LEU A 303 29.12 -7.75 11.26
N ALA A 304 28.44 -6.62 11.36
CA ALA A 304 28.56 -5.79 12.56
C ALA A 304 27.98 -6.50 13.79
N ASN A 305 26.90 -7.28 13.62
CA ASN A 305 26.39 -8.24 14.62
C ASN A 305 25.83 -9.50 13.94
N PRO A 306 26.65 -10.53 13.67
CA PRO A 306 26.21 -11.76 13.01
C PRO A 306 25.08 -12.51 13.74
N THR A 307 24.90 -12.28 15.06
CA THR A 307 23.85 -12.94 15.84
C THR A 307 22.45 -12.44 15.46
N ALA A 308 22.33 -11.24 14.89
CA ALA A 308 21.04 -10.73 14.41
C ALA A 308 20.42 -11.62 13.32
N MET A 309 21.25 -12.12 12.40
CA MET A 309 20.83 -13.07 11.37
C MET A 309 20.37 -14.40 11.97
N LEU A 310 21.09 -14.92 12.96
CA LEU A 310 20.70 -16.16 13.63
C LEU A 310 19.36 -16.02 14.36
N GLN A 311 19.12 -14.89 15.02
CA GLN A 311 17.85 -14.60 15.69
C GLN A 311 16.72 -14.45 14.68
N ALA A 312 16.95 -13.80 13.53
CA ALA A 312 15.97 -13.65 12.48
C ALA A 312 15.54 -15.02 11.89
N VAL A 313 16.50 -15.90 11.64
CA VAL A 313 16.24 -17.27 11.18
C VAL A 313 15.50 -18.09 12.24
N ALA A 314 15.93 -18.02 13.50
CA ALA A 314 15.27 -18.71 14.62
C ALA A 314 13.81 -18.22 14.78
N ALA A 315 13.54 -16.93 14.63
CA ALA A 315 12.18 -16.38 14.66
C ALA A 315 11.31 -16.91 13.51
N SER A 316 11.88 -17.03 12.30
CA SER A 316 11.18 -17.64 11.16
C SER A 316 10.86 -19.12 11.39
N GLN A 317 11.80 -19.87 11.96
CA GLN A 317 11.59 -21.27 12.32
C GLN A 317 10.55 -21.43 13.44
N ALA A 318 10.57 -20.54 14.44
CA ALA A 318 9.55 -20.51 15.48
C ALA A 318 8.15 -20.25 14.90
N LEU A 319 8.04 -19.35 13.90
CA LEU A 319 6.78 -19.10 13.21
C LEU A 319 6.23 -20.37 12.55
N GLU A 320 7.08 -21.18 11.93
CA GLU A 320 6.65 -22.46 11.30
C GLU A 320 6.35 -23.54 12.35
N ALA A 321 7.04 -23.55 13.50
CA ALA A 321 6.91 -24.59 14.50
C ALA A 321 5.71 -24.40 15.43
N VAL A 322 5.47 -23.19 15.91
CA VAL A 322 4.41 -22.91 16.91
C VAL A 322 3.27 -22.03 16.35
N GLY A 323 3.48 -21.33 15.24
CA GLY A 323 2.46 -20.49 14.63
C GLY A 323 2.12 -19.22 15.43
N LEU A 324 1.05 -18.54 15.00
CA LEU A 324 0.49 -17.41 15.75
C LEU A 324 -0.58 -17.89 16.71
N PRO A 325 -0.73 -17.27 17.89
CA PRO A 325 -0.14 -15.98 18.29
C PRO A 325 1.25 -16.06 18.93
N GLU A 326 1.76 -17.21 19.30
CA GLU A 326 2.98 -17.40 20.12
C GLU A 326 4.23 -16.90 19.42
N ALA A 327 4.38 -17.18 18.12
CA ALA A 327 5.54 -16.76 17.33
C ALA A 327 5.71 -15.23 17.22
N ARG A 328 4.69 -14.43 17.57
CA ARG A 328 4.82 -12.97 17.64
C ARG A 328 5.95 -12.53 18.56
N LEU A 329 6.18 -13.25 19.66
CA LEU A 329 7.24 -12.93 20.60
C LEU A 329 8.64 -13.14 19.98
N SER A 330 8.86 -14.26 19.31
CA SER A 330 10.12 -14.55 18.63
C SER A 330 10.41 -13.56 17.52
N MET A 331 9.38 -13.17 16.75
CA MET A 331 9.51 -12.15 15.71
C MET A 331 9.83 -10.79 16.30
N ALA A 332 9.15 -10.38 17.37
CA ALA A 332 9.40 -9.13 18.08
C ALA A 332 10.84 -9.08 18.63
N GLN A 333 11.32 -10.16 19.22
CA GLN A 333 12.71 -10.27 19.70
C GLN A 333 13.72 -10.04 18.56
N ALA A 334 13.50 -10.66 17.39
CA ALA A 334 14.39 -10.49 16.24
C ALA A 334 14.34 -9.06 15.68
N ILE A 335 13.16 -8.43 15.63
CA ILE A 335 12.98 -7.04 15.23
C ILE A 335 13.80 -6.10 16.13
N ILE A 336 13.63 -6.22 17.45
CA ILE A 336 14.34 -5.40 18.43
C ILE A 336 15.84 -5.64 18.32
N ALA A 337 16.28 -6.90 18.22
CA ALA A 337 17.70 -7.22 18.06
C ALA A 337 18.34 -6.59 16.81
N ILE A 338 17.60 -6.50 15.70
CA ILE A 338 18.06 -5.81 14.49
C ILE A 338 18.14 -4.31 14.74
N CYS A 339 17.12 -3.69 15.34
CA CYS A 339 17.11 -2.26 15.62
C CYS A 339 18.26 -1.85 16.56
N GLU A 340 18.51 -2.61 17.60
CA GLU A 340 19.56 -2.34 18.60
C GLU A 340 20.96 -2.76 18.15
N SER A 341 21.10 -3.44 17.01
CA SER A 341 22.39 -3.83 16.47
C SER A 341 23.11 -2.67 15.79
N PRO A 342 24.45 -2.61 15.87
CA PRO A 342 25.26 -1.74 15.01
C PRO A 342 24.94 -2.02 13.54
N LYS A 343 24.91 -0.98 12.72
CA LYS A 343 24.54 -1.07 11.30
C LYS A 343 25.77 -1.17 10.41
N SER A 344 25.73 -2.08 9.44
CA SER A 344 26.72 -2.19 8.38
C SER A 344 26.10 -2.79 7.11
N ASN A 345 26.28 -2.11 6.00
CA ASN A 345 25.92 -2.59 4.67
C ASN A 345 27.11 -3.15 3.88
N SER A 346 28.23 -3.43 4.55
CA SER A 346 29.48 -3.90 3.92
C SER A 346 29.28 -5.16 3.07
N VAL A 347 28.39 -6.06 3.52
CA VAL A 347 28.07 -7.32 2.80
C VAL A 347 27.31 -7.03 1.50
N VAL A 348 26.36 -6.12 1.53
CA VAL A 348 25.59 -5.70 0.34
C VAL A 348 26.52 -5.04 -0.68
N MET A 349 27.31 -4.09 -0.22
CA MET A 349 28.29 -3.40 -1.09
C MET A 349 29.29 -4.34 -1.72
N ALA A 350 29.75 -5.36 -0.97
CA ALA A 350 30.66 -6.37 -1.48
C ALA A 350 30.01 -7.23 -2.56
N LEU A 351 28.77 -7.66 -2.34
CA LEU A 351 28.00 -8.46 -3.30
C LEU A 351 27.73 -7.65 -4.57
N ASP A 352 27.16 -6.45 -4.44
CA ASP A 352 26.76 -5.62 -5.58
C ASP A 352 27.93 -5.27 -6.48
N GLN A 353 29.08 -4.90 -5.90
CA GLN A 353 30.29 -4.61 -6.66
C GLN A 353 30.85 -5.84 -7.37
N SER A 354 30.83 -7.01 -6.70
CA SER A 354 31.35 -8.24 -7.32
C SER A 354 30.44 -8.73 -8.45
N VAL A 355 29.12 -8.62 -8.31
CA VAL A 355 28.15 -8.94 -9.35
C VAL A 355 28.29 -7.98 -10.54
N ALA A 356 28.38 -6.67 -10.28
CA ALA A 356 28.56 -5.69 -11.35
C ALA A 356 29.84 -5.88 -12.15
N ASP A 357 30.95 -6.33 -11.51
CA ASP A 357 32.18 -6.64 -12.24
C ASP A 357 32.05 -7.96 -13.03
N ALA A 358 31.32 -8.94 -12.51
CA ALA A 358 31.03 -10.19 -13.24
C ALA A 358 30.16 -9.96 -14.48
N GLU A 359 29.14 -9.12 -14.38
CA GLU A 359 28.24 -8.76 -15.50
C GLU A 359 28.99 -8.02 -16.62
N LYS A 360 30.02 -7.26 -16.29
CA LYS A 360 30.89 -6.61 -17.31
C LYS A 360 31.77 -7.59 -18.08
N GLY A 361 31.85 -8.85 -17.66
CA GLY A 361 32.59 -9.90 -18.36
C GLY A 361 34.12 -9.79 -18.27
N GLY A 362 34.66 -9.00 -17.31
CA GLY A 362 36.07 -8.69 -17.21
C GLY A 362 36.89 -9.57 -16.25
N PHE A 363 36.40 -10.74 -15.83
CA PHE A 363 37.07 -11.56 -14.80
C PHE A 363 38.29 -12.35 -15.27
N GLY A 364 38.39 -12.63 -16.58
CA GLY A 364 39.45 -13.47 -17.10
C GLY A 364 39.39 -14.94 -16.72
N PRO A 365 40.40 -15.76 -17.11
CA PRO A 365 40.47 -17.18 -16.76
C PRO A 365 40.87 -17.42 -15.32
N VAL A 366 40.43 -18.54 -14.75
CA VAL A 366 40.85 -18.98 -13.41
C VAL A 366 42.36 -19.16 -13.38
N PRO A 367 43.11 -18.57 -12.41
CA PRO A 367 44.52 -18.77 -12.26
C PRO A 367 44.94 -20.24 -12.19
N ILE A 368 46.05 -20.60 -12.81
CA ILE A 368 46.43 -22.02 -12.98
C ILE A 368 46.57 -22.74 -11.64
N HIS A 369 47.16 -22.14 -10.63
CA HIS A 369 47.31 -22.71 -9.29
C HIS A 369 46.01 -22.92 -8.53
N LEU A 370 44.89 -22.28 -8.94
CA LEU A 370 43.57 -22.43 -8.35
C LEU A 370 42.65 -23.40 -9.12
N ARG A 371 43.12 -23.94 -10.27
CA ARG A 371 42.34 -24.87 -11.07
C ARG A 371 42.19 -26.21 -10.38
N ASP A 372 41.06 -26.87 -10.66
CA ASP A 372 40.75 -28.21 -10.13
C ASP A 372 41.81 -29.23 -10.47
N THR A 373 42.15 -30.06 -9.49
CA THR A 373 43.14 -31.15 -9.58
C THR A 373 42.55 -32.55 -9.37
N HIS A 374 41.20 -32.66 -9.30
CA HIS A 374 40.50 -33.92 -9.02
C HIS A 374 40.19 -34.78 -10.28
N TYR A 375 40.89 -34.54 -11.39
CA TYR A 375 40.71 -35.31 -12.62
C TYR A 375 42.02 -35.83 -13.19
N ALA A 376 42.00 -36.99 -13.87
CA ALA A 376 43.21 -37.57 -14.41
C ALA A 376 43.81 -36.70 -15.52
N GLY A 377 45.12 -36.45 -15.45
CA GLY A 377 45.82 -35.62 -16.41
C GLY A 377 45.88 -34.12 -16.12
N HIS A 378 45.36 -33.65 -14.98
CA HIS A 378 45.46 -32.25 -14.53
C HIS A 378 46.91 -31.75 -14.54
N GLU A 379 47.90 -32.62 -14.20
CA GLU A 379 49.32 -32.28 -14.18
C GLU A 379 49.85 -31.84 -15.55
N ARG A 380 49.35 -32.46 -16.63
CA ARG A 380 49.74 -32.10 -18.01
C ARG A 380 49.29 -30.68 -18.39
N LEU A 381 48.29 -30.18 -17.72
CA LEU A 381 47.73 -28.81 -17.92
C LEU A 381 48.29 -27.84 -16.88
N GLY A 382 49.18 -28.31 -16.00
CA GLY A 382 49.74 -27.48 -14.92
C GLY A 382 48.72 -27.04 -13.85
N SER A 383 47.53 -27.66 -13.85
CA SER A 383 46.48 -27.30 -12.88
C SER A 383 46.95 -27.56 -11.46
N GLY A 384 46.73 -26.58 -10.55
CA GLY A 384 47.15 -26.66 -9.15
C GLY A 384 48.65 -26.44 -8.89
N ALA A 385 49.47 -26.19 -9.94
CA ALA A 385 50.88 -25.94 -9.77
C ALA A 385 51.13 -24.70 -8.88
N GLU A 386 52.06 -24.84 -7.92
CA GLU A 386 52.44 -23.78 -6.98
C GLU A 386 51.35 -23.34 -6.00
N TYR A 387 50.24 -24.06 -5.88
CA TYR A 387 49.23 -23.77 -4.86
C TYR A 387 49.80 -23.97 -3.47
N LYS A 388 49.69 -22.94 -2.62
CA LYS A 388 50.12 -22.99 -1.22
C LYS A 388 48.90 -23.31 -0.34
N TYR A 389 48.94 -24.52 0.29
CA TYR A 389 47.86 -24.93 1.17
C TYR A 389 47.93 -24.17 2.50
N PRO A 390 46.95 -23.32 2.84
CA PRO A 390 47.04 -22.41 4.00
C PRO A 390 47.27 -23.11 5.34
N HIS A 391 46.77 -24.35 5.52
CA HIS A 391 46.93 -25.08 6.77
C HIS A 391 48.36 -25.53 7.05
N ASP A 392 49.27 -25.54 6.06
CA ASP A 392 50.67 -25.83 6.21
C ASP A 392 51.50 -24.63 6.75
N PHE A 393 50.83 -23.47 6.92
CA PHE A 393 51.46 -22.22 7.32
C PHE A 393 50.99 -21.74 8.70
N PRO A 394 51.83 -20.99 9.45
CA PRO A 394 51.46 -20.44 10.74
C PRO A 394 50.19 -19.61 10.69
N GLY A 395 49.30 -19.87 11.66
CA GLY A 395 48.00 -19.18 11.71
C GLY A 395 47.02 -19.55 10.57
N HIS A 396 47.32 -20.66 9.85
CA HIS A 396 46.52 -21.16 8.73
C HIS A 396 46.25 -20.08 7.66
N TRP A 397 47.27 -19.28 7.39
CA TRP A 397 47.18 -18.20 6.42
C TRP A 397 48.52 -18.05 5.66
N VAL A 398 48.39 -17.84 4.34
CA VAL A 398 49.54 -17.60 3.46
C VAL A 398 49.13 -16.55 2.41
N ARG A 399 50.09 -15.67 2.10
CA ARG A 399 49.88 -14.69 1.04
C ARG A 399 50.05 -15.36 -0.31
N GLN A 400 48.97 -15.42 -1.09
CA GLN A 400 48.95 -15.82 -2.50
C GLN A 400 47.85 -15.07 -3.21
N GLU A 401 47.90 -15.05 -4.55
CA GLU A 401 46.87 -14.40 -5.34
C GLU A 401 45.69 -15.36 -5.57
N TYR A 402 44.48 -14.89 -5.30
CA TYR A 402 43.26 -15.68 -5.50
C TYR A 402 42.38 -15.12 -6.60
N MET A 403 42.72 -13.93 -7.12
CA MET A 403 41.94 -13.30 -8.18
C MET A 403 42.62 -13.45 -9.54
N PRO A 404 41.84 -13.49 -10.63
CA PRO A 404 42.39 -13.33 -11.99
C PRO A 404 43.15 -12.02 -12.14
N PRO A 405 44.15 -11.96 -13.03
CA PRO A 405 44.93 -10.73 -13.26
C PRO A 405 44.09 -9.50 -13.59
N GLU A 406 42.98 -9.68 -14.30
CA GLU A 406 42.08 -8.64 -14.78
C GLU A 406 41.36 -7.87 -13.66
N VAL A 407 41.13 -8.55 -12.53
CA VAL A 407 40.49 -7.97 -11.34
C VAL A 407 41.42 -7.93 -10.13
N LYS A 408 42.69 -8.15 -10.37
CA LYS A 408 43.74 -8.07 -9.33
C LYS A 408 43.73 -6.72 -8.64
N GLY A 409 43.73 -6.73 -7.31
CA GLY A 409 43.69 -5.49 -6.51
C GLY A 409 42.30 -4.96 -6.20
N ARG A 410 41.27 -5.51 -6.80
CA ARG A 410 39.87 -5.18 -6.40
C ARG A 410 39.64 -5.50 -4.94
N ARG A 411 38.88 -4.69 -4.25
CA ARG A 411 38.45 -4.86 -2.86
C ARG A 411 36.92 -4.79 -2.81
N TYR A 412 36.27 -5.94 -2.79
CA TYR A 412 34.80 -6.03 -2.68
C TYR A 412 34.35 -5.86 -1.24
N TYR A 413 34.93 -6.65 -0.31
CA TYR A 413 34.58 -6.55 1.09
C TYR A 413 35.51 -5.59 1.83
N ILE A 414 34.93 -4.51 2.33
CA ILE A 414 35.59 -3.50 3.16
C ILE A 414 34.83 -3.46 4.49
N PRO A 415 35.43 -3.96 5.60
CA PRO A 415 34.77 -3.93 6.90
C PRO A 415 34.45 -2.50 7.33
N SER A 416 33.27 -2.27 7.87
CA SER A 416 32.89 -1.01 8.48
C SER A 416 33.66 -0.78 9.81
N ASP A 417 33.44 0.37 10.41
CA ASP A 417 33.93 0.70 11.76
C ASP A 417 32.89 0.38 12.86
N GLN A 418 31.92 -0.49 12.56
CA GLN A 418 30.80 -0.79 13.44
C GLN A 418 30.90 -2.21 14.01
N GLY A 419 30.54 -2.35 15.28
CA GLY A 419 30.35 -3.64 15.94
C GLY A 419 31.51 -4.61 15.79
N GLN A 420 31.22 -5.85 15.40
CA GLN A 420 32.26 -6.89 15.25
C GLN A 420 33.17 -6.69 14.03
N GLU A 421 32.80 -5.85 13.08
CA GLU A 421 33.64 -5.56 11.92
C GLU A 421 34.91 -4.81 12.29
N LEU A 422 34.97 -4.09 13.41
CA LEU A 422 36.21 -3.53 13.96
C LEU A 422 37.27 -4.61 14.16
N LYS A 423 36.88 -5.76 14.75
CA LYS A 423 37.81 -6.88 14.96
C LYS A 423 38.26 -7.54 13.65
N LEU A 424 37.37 -7.58 12.66
CA LEU A 424 37.69 -8.07 11.31
C LEU A 424 38.68 -7.14 10.62
N ARG A 425 38.49 -5.84 10.73
CA ARG A 425 39.39 -4.80 10.21
C ARG A 425 40.80 -4.90 10.81
N GLU A 426 40.91 -5.08 12.13
CA GLU A 426 42.20 -5.31 12.81
C GLU A 426 42.89 -6.58 12.31
N ARG A 427 42.16 -7.71 12.22
CA ARG A 427 42.67 -8.96 11.68
C ARG A 427 43.20 -8.83 10.25
N ARG A 428 42.49 -8.05 9.40
CA ARG A 428 42.91 -7.78 8.01
C ARG A 428 44.21 -6.97 7.97
N LYS A 429 44.35 -5.97 8.84
CA LYS A 429 45.61 -5.20 8.99
C LYS A 429 46.80 -6.08 9.36
N LEU A 430 46.60 -6.99 10.33
CA LEU A 430 47.67 -7.95 10.73
C LEU A 430 48.09 -8.87 9.57
N ARG A 431 47.21 -9.14 8.61
CA ARG A 431 47.51 -9.89 7.38
C ARG A 431 48.07 -9.02 6.25
N GLY A 432 48.35 -7.76 6.51
CA GLY A 432 48.86 -6.83 5.51
C GLY A 432 47.82 -6.47 4.42
N ILE A 433 46.54 -6.67 4.72
CA ILE A 433 45.44 -6.23 3.86
C ILE A 433 45.09 -4.81 4.30
N VAL A 434 45.44 -3.85 3.45
CA VAL A 434 45.10 -2.44 3.67
C VAL A 434 43.75 -2.17 2.99
N ASP A 435 42.74 -1.81 3.79
CA ASP A 435 41.47 -1.32 3.25
C ASP A 435 41.65 0.16 2.88
N PRO A 436 41.03 0.64 1.79
CA PRO A 436 41.15 2.00 1.31
C PRO A 436 40.65 3.04 2.32
#